data_ca78f3f69ffeb7771808e82883b8fab8
#
_entry.id   ca78f3f69ffeb7771808e82883b8fab8
#
_cell.length_a   1.000
_cell.length_b   1.000
_cell.length_c   1.000
_cell.angle_alpha   90.00
_cell.angle_beta   90.00
_cell.angle_gamma   90.00
#
_symmetry.space_group_name_H-M   'P 1'
#
loop_
_entity.id
_entity.type
_entity.pdbx_description
1 polymer ?
#
loop_
_entity_poly.entity_id
_entity_poly.type
_entity_poly.pdbx_seq_one_letter_code
_entity_poly.pdbx_strand_id
1 'polypeptide(L)'
;MVKAAYSSGKPALGVGAGNTPAIIDDTADIVLAVSSIIHSKTFDNGMICASEQSVIVLDKVYDAVKNEFADRGCYFLNPEETEKVRKTILINGALNAKIVGQKAATIASLSGVTVPEGTKILIGEVESVDLSEEFAHEKLSPVLAMYRAKDIQDAFTKAERLIADGGYGHTSSIYLNEVTERAKLDEFQSRMKTCRVLVNTPSSQGGIG
;
A
#
# COMPACT_ATOMS: atom_id res chain seq x y z
N MET A 1 -7.25 16.37 -12.26
CA MET A 1 -8.28 15.69 -13.09
C MET A 1 -9.68 15.82 -12.49
N VAL A 2 -9.98 15.39 -11.27
CA VAL A 2 -11.32 15.42 -10.66
C VAL A 2 -11.97 16.82 -10.72
N LYS A 3 -11.23 17.87 -10.27
CA LYS A 3 -11.71 19.25 -10.36
C LYS A 3 -12.08 19.69 -11.77
N ALA A 4 -11.26 19.31 -12.77
CA ALA A 4 -11.53 19.62 -14.17
C ALA A 4 -12.77 18.86 -14.69
N ALA A 5 -12.94 17.59 -14.30
CA ALA A 5 -14.12 16.80 -14.65
C ALA A 5 -15.41 17.43 -14.10
N TYR A 6 -15.44 17.79 -12.83
CA TYR A 6 -16.60 18.46 -12.23
C TYR A 6 -16.87 19.88 -12.81
N SER A 7 -15.81 20.57 -13.24
CA SER A 7 -15.96 21.90 -13.87
C SER A 7 -16.36 21.84 -15.35
N SER A 8 -16.44 20.65 -15.95
CA SER A 8 -16.76 20.48 -17.37
C SER A 8 -18.23 20.70 -17.73
N GLY A 9 -19.11 20.77 -16.73
CA GLY A 9 -20.57 20.80 -16.93
C GLY A 9 -21.18 19.46 -17.41
N LYS A 10 -20.37 18.39 -17.45
CA LYS A 10 -20.82 17.03 -17.77
C LYS A 10 -21.03 16.22 -16.47
N PRO A 11 -21.94 15.20 -16.48
CA PRO A 11 -22.01 14.26 -15.36
C PRO A 11 -20.64 13.62 -15.08
N ALA A 12 -20.19 13.69 -13.85
CA ALA A 12 -18.91 13.11 -13.43
C ALA A 12 -19.03 12.50 -12.04
N LEU A 13 -18.41 11.32 -11.85
CA LEU A 13 -18.28 10.65 -10.56
C LEU A 13 -16.78 10.56 -10.23
N GLY A 14 -16.35 11.35 -9.26
CA GLY A 14 -14.97 11.34 -8.78
C GLY A 14 -14.86 10.56 -7.47
N VAL A 15 -13.73 9.88 -7.27
CA VAL A 15 -13.35 9.23 -6.03
C VAL A 15 -12.11 9.90 -5.45
N GLY A 16 -11.79 9.62 -4.18
CA GLY A 16 -10.58 10.13 -3.53
C GLY A 16 -9.30 9.64 -4.21
N ALA A 17 -8.18 10.20 -3.82
CA ALA A 17 -6.85 9.71 -4.20
C ALA A 17 -6.68 8.27 -3.71
N GLY A 18 -5.92 7.47 -4.44
CA GLY A 18 -5.70 6.08 -4.07
C GLY A 18 -4.73 5.97 -2.89
N ASN A 19 -5.20 5.46 -1.77
CA ASN A 19 -4.33 5.02 -0.67
C ASN A 19 -4.71 3.57 -0.32
N THR A 20 -4.40 2.68 -1.26
CA THR A 20 -4.84 1.28 -1.23
C THR A 20 -4.16 0.50 -0.11
N PRO A 21 -4.88 0.08 0.95
CA PRO A 21 -4.37 -0.85 1.94
C PRO A 21 -4.55 -2.30 1.44
N ALA A 22 -3.55 -3.15 1.72
CA ALA A 22 -3.63 -4.59 1.60
C ALA A 22 -3.52 -5.23 2.99
N ILE A 23 -4.47 -6.08 3.36
CA ILE A 23 -4.41 -6.84 4.62
C ILE A 23 -3.91 -8.25 4.32
N ILE A 24 -2.97 -8.75 5.12
CA ILE A 24 -2.54 -10.16 5.10
C ILE A 24 -2.97 -10.81 6.42
N ASP A 25 -4.01 -11.66 6.32
CA ASP A 25 -4.54 -12.45 7.43
C ASP A 25 -3.63 -13.63 7.76
N ASP A 26 -3.74 -14.18 8.96
CA ASP A 26 -2.93 -15.32 9.40
C ASP A 26 -3.29 -16.66 8.71
N THR A 27 -4.35 -16.67 7.92
CA THR A 27 -4.77 -17.81 7.09
C THR A 27 -4.39 -17.63 5.61
N ALA A 28 -3.73 -16.52 5.26
CA ALA A 28 -3.33 -16.24 3.89
C ALA A 28 -2.24 -17.20 3.37
N ASP A 29 -2.27 -17.48 2.08
CA ASP A 29 -1.09 -17.98 1.38
C ASP A 29 -0.08 -16.83 1.27
N ILE A 30 0.96 -16.87 2.12
CA ILE A 30 1.97 -15.81 2.22
C ILE A 30 2.73 -15.64 0.89
N VAL A 31 3.04 -16.73 0.22
CA VAL A 31 3.76 -16.71 -1.07
C VAL A 31 2.92 -16.01 -2.14
N LEU A 32 1.65 -16.35 -2.23
CA LEU A 32 0.70 -15.69 -3.13
C LEU A 32 0.54 -14.21 -2.78
N ALA A 33 0.30 -13.89 -1.51
CA ALA A 33 0.08 -12.52 -1.05
C ALA A 33 1.28 -11.61 -1.38
N VAL A 34 2.47 -12.01 -0.96
CA VAL A 34 3.70 -11.22 -1.16
C VAL A 34 4.05 -11.10 -2.64
N SER A 35 3.97 -12.19 -3.42
CA SER A 35 4.24 -12.12 -4.86
C SER A 35 3.26 -11.23 -5.59
N SER A 36 1.97 -11.28 -5.24
CA SER A 36 0.93 -10.42 -5.79
C SER A 36 1.18 -8.94 -5.50
N ILE A 37 1.50 -8.61 -4.25
CA ILE A 37 1.79 -7.24 -3.83
C ILE A 37 3.06 -6.71 -4.54
N ILE A 38 4.12 -7.51 -4.63
CA ILE A 38 5.33 -7.12 -5.34
C ILE A 38 5.03 -6.87 -6.83
N HIS A 39 4.31 -7.79 -7.47
CA HIS A 39 3.91 -7.65 -8.88
C HIS A 39 3.12 -6.35 -9.09
N SER A 40 2.12 -6.12 -8.24
CA SER A 40 1.27 -4.92 -8.29
C SER A 40 2.08 -3.64 -8.06
N LYS A 41 2.96 -3.63 -7.04
CA LYS A 41 3.72 -2.43 -6.65
C LYS A 41 4.88 -2.10 -7.59
N THR A 42 5.39 -3.08 -8.34
CA THR A 42 6.43 -2.88 -9.34
C THR A 42 5.88 -2.64 -10.75
N PHE A 43 4.61 -2.93 -10.98
CA PHE A 43 3.95 -2.58 -12.24
C PHE A 43 4.00 -1.06 -12.44
N ASP A 44 4.58 -0.64 -13.56
CA ASP A 44 4.82 0.76 -13.90
C ASP A 44 5.50 1.56 -12.75
N ASN A 45 6.44 0.92 -12.05
CA ASN A 45 7.11 1.45 -10.86
C ASN A 45 6.13 2.01 -9.81
N GLY A 46 4.98 1.37 -9.61
CA GLY A 46 3.99 1.75 -8.62
C GLY A 46 3.23 3.04 -8.92
N MET A 47 3.27 3.52 -10.16
CA MET A 47 2.59 4.75 -10.56
C MET A 47 1.09 4.57 -10.71
N ILE A 48 0.61 3.34 -10.93
CA ILE A 48 -0.83 3.08 -10.99
C ILE A 48 -1.48 3.33 -9.62
N CYS A 49 -2.51 4.16 -9.59
CA CYS A 49 -3.19 4.57 -8.34
C CYS A 49 -3.87 3.43 -7.57
N ALA A 50 -4.13 2.29 -8.23
CA ALA A 50 -4.70 1.10 -7.60
C ALA A 50 -3.63 0.23 -6.92
N SER A 51 -2.32 0.48 -7.11
CA SER A 51 -1.27 -0.31 -6.45
C SER A 51 -1.28 -0.08 -4.94
N GLU A 52 -0.87 -1.10 -4.20
CA GLU A 52 -0.82 -1.05 -2.74
C GLU A 52 0.08 0.08 -2.26
N GLN A 53 -0.40 0.89 -1.33
CA GLN A 53 0.38 1.94 -0.67
C GLN A 53 0.83 1.48 0.73
N SER A 54 0.08 0.55 1.32
CA SER A 54 0.29 0.04 2.67
C SER A 54 -0.03 -1.45 2.73
N VAL A 55 0.77 -2.21 3.49
CA VAL A 55 0.49 -3.60 3.84
C VAL A 55 0.30 -3.69 5.35
N ILE A 56 -0.83 -4.24 5.77
CA ILE A 56 -1.21 -4.44 7.17
C ILE A 56 -1.18 -5.94 7.43
N VAL A 57 -0.26 -6.40 8.24
CA VAL A 57 0.00 -7.82 8.46
C VAL A 57 -0.36 -8.22 9.89
N LEU A 58 -1.13 -9.30 10.06
CA LEU A 58 -1.43 -9.81 11.38
C LEU A 58 -0.15 -10.28 12.09
N ASP A 59 -0.03 -9.96 13.37
CA ASP A 59 1.16 -10.20 14.20
C ASP A 59 1.68 -11.63 14.09
N LYS A 60 0.79 -12.60 14.05
CA LYS A 60 1.08 -14.02 13.99
C LYS A 60 1.88 -14.46 12.76
N VAL A 61 1.75 -13.77 11.65
CA VAL A 61 2.45 -14.07 10.39
C VAL A 61 3.40 -12.95 9.94
N TYR A 62 3.56 -11.91 10.74
CA TYR A 62 4.30 -10.72 10.38
C TYR A 62 5.74 -11.02 9.97
N ASP A 63 6.46 -11.79 10.77
CA ASP A 63 7.87 -12.09 10.51
C ASP A 63 8.04 -13.01 9.29
N ALA A 64 7.11 -13.95 9.07
CA ALA A 64 7.11 -14.79 7.86
C ALA A 64 6.87 -13.96 6.59
N VAL A 65 5.92 -13.03 6.63
CA VAL A 65 5.64 -12.10 5.53
C VAL A 65 6.84 -11.18 5.26
N LYS A 66 7.46 -10.65 6.32
CA LYS A 66 8.66 -9.81 6.22
C LYS A 66 9.81 -10.56 5.53
N ASN A 67 10.07 -11.79 5.95
CA ASN A 67 11.12 -12.63 5.35
C ASN A 67 10.81 -12.90 3.87
N GLU A 68 9.58 -13.25 3.53
CA GLU A 68 9.18 -13.50 2.14
C GLU A 68 9.35 -12.26 1.25
N PHE A 69 9.04 -11.05 1.74
CA PHE A 69 9.34 -9.81 1.02
C PHE A 69 10.85 -9.64 0.80
N ALA A 70 11.66 -9.86 1.84
CA ALA A 70 13.11 -9.72 1.76
C ALA A 70 13.72 -10.72 0.76
N ASP A 71 13.33 -11.99 0.81
CA ASP A 71 13.81 -13.05 -0.07
C ASP A 71 13.47 -12.78 -1.55
N ARG A 72 12.40 -12.00 -1.80
CA ARG A 72 11.99 -11.58 -3.15
C ARG A 72 12.60 -10.27 -3.61
N GLY A 73 13.56 -9.71 -2.88
CA GLY A 73 14.32 -8.53 -3.27
C GLY A 73 13.68 -7.20 -2.86
N CYS A 74 12.82 -7.18 -1.86
CA CYS A 74 12.40 -5.95 -1.20
C CYS A 74 13.40 -5.58 -0.10
N TYR A 75 13.61 -4.29 0.10
CA TYR A 75 14.55 -3.77 1.08
C TYR A 75 13.81 -3.12 2.25
N PHE A 76 14.03 -3.66 3.44
CA PHE A 76 13.51 -3.09 4.68
C PHE A 76 14.45 -1.99 5.18
N LEU A 77 13.92 -0.79 5.25
CA LEU A 77 14.65 0.37 5.74
C LEU A 77 14.88 0.24 7.25
N ASN A 78 16.11 0.50 7.70
CA ASN A 78 16.38 0.66 9.12
C ASN A 78 15.79 2.00 9.63
N PRO A 79 15.76 2.27 10.95
CA PRO A 79 15.15 3.50 11.47
C PRO A 79 15.74 4.79 10.91
N GLU A 80 17.06 4.87 10.70
CA GLU A 80 17.72 6.04 10.13
C GLU A 80 17.36 6.22 8.64
N GLU A 81 17.33 5.14 7.88
CA GLU A 81 16.95 5.13 6.47
C GLU A 81 15.49 5.46 6.29
N THR A 82 14.61 4.93 7.17
CA THR A 82 13.19 5.25 7.19
C THR A 82 12.97 6.74 7.34
N GLU A 83 13.72 7.40 8.24
CA GLU A 83 13.63 8.85 8.43
C GLU A 83 14.11 9.64 7.20
N LYS A 84 15.14 9.17 6.51
CA LYS A 84 15.64 9.78 5.26
C LYS A 84 14.62 9.64 4.13
N VAL A 85 14.03 8.45 3.96
CA VAL A 85 13.00 8.20 2.94
C VAL A 85 11.73 8.97 3.28
N ARG A 86 11.31 9.04 4.55
CA ARG A 86 10.15 9.82 5.02
C ARG A 86 10.22 11.26 4.51
N LYS A 87 11.36 11.94 4.72
CA LYS A 87 11.59 13.32 4.26
C LYS A 87 11.61 13.47 2.74
N THR A 88 11.69 12.39 1.99
CA THR A 88 11.70 12.37 0.52
C THR A 88 10.32 12.14 -0.06
N ILE A 89 9.39 11.51 0.67
CA ILE A 89 8.02 11.20 0.19
C ILE A 89 7.24 12.49 -0.06
N LEU A 90 7.24 13.40 0.90
CA LEU A 90 6.53 14.67 0.79
C LEU A 90 7.51 15.84 0.77
N ILE A 91 7.21 16.85 -0.05
CA ILE A 91 7.90 18.15 -0.07
C ILE A 91 6.85 19.24 0.13
N ASN A 92 6.99 20.01 1.20
CA ASN A 92 6.04 21.07 1.58
C ASN A 92 4.58 20.54 1.69
N GLY A 93 4.41 19.35 2.24
CA GLY A 93 3.11 18.71 2.43
C GLY A 93 2.45 18.12 1.17
N ALA A 94 3.16 18.11 0.03
CA ALA A 94 2.68 17.52 -1.22
C ALA A 94 3.59 16.36 -1.66
N LEU A 95 3.03 15.40 -2.38
CA LEU A 95 3.79 14.28 -2.96
C LEU A 95 4.97 14.80 -3.80
N ASN A 96 6.16 14.30 -3.51
CA ASN A 96 7.36 14.66 -4.23
C ASN A 96 7.31 14.11 -5.68
N ALA A 97 7.10 14.97 -6.65
CA ALA A 97 7.03 14.59 -8.06
C ALA A 97 8.29 13.86 -8.57
N LYS A 98 9.44 14.02 -7.89
CA LYS A 98 10.70 13.37 -8.30
C LYS A 98 10.75 11.87 -8.01
N ILE A 99 9.86 11.35 -7.15
CA ILE A 99 9.80 9.91 -6.84
C ILE A 99 8.73 9.17 -7.64
N VAL A 100 7.77 9.89 -8.22
CA VAL A 100 6.64 9.28 -8.95
C VAL A 100 7.15 8.49 -10.15
N GLY A 101 6.79 7.19 -10.20
CA GLY A 101 7.19 6.28 -11.29
C GLY A 101 8.68 5.94 -11.34
N GLN A 102 9.47 6.34 -10.34
CA GLN A 102 10.90 6.04 -10.29
C GLN A 102 11.17 4.64 -9.72
N LYS A 103 12.32 4.07 -10.10
CA LYS A 103 12.80 2.80 -9.52
C LYS A 103 13.17 2.98 -8.03
N ALA A 104 13.05 1.92 -7.25
CA ALA A 104 13.42 1.92 -5.82
C ALA A 104 14.85 2.43 -5.58
N ALA A 105 15.82 2.01 -6.38
CA ALA A 105 17.22 2.47 -6.29
C ALA A 105 17.36 3.99 -6.51
N THR A 106 16.59 4.57 -7.45
CA THR A 106 16.58 6.02 -7.68
C THR A 106 16.05 6.77 -6.45
N ILE A 107 14.96 6.27 -5.86
CA ILE A 107 14.36 6.87 -4.65
C ILE A 107 15.31 6.77 -3.46
N ALA A 108 15.94 5.60 -3.27
CA ALA A 108 16.97 5.41 -2.24
C ALA A 108 18.10 6.42 -2.39
N SER A 109 18.65 6.58 -3.60
CA SER A 109 19.71 7.57 -3.89
C SER A 109 19.26 9.01 -3.61
N LEU A 110 18.04 9.39 -4.01
CA LEU A 110 17.47 10.71 -3.69
C LEU A 110 17.32 10.96 -2.19
N SER A 111 17.12 9.90 -1.41
CA SER A 111 17.00 9.93 0.05
C SER A 111 18.37 9.84 0.76
N GLY A 112 19.46 9.64 0.03
CA GLY A 112 20.78 9.39 0.63
C GLY A 112 20.89 8.02 1.32
N VAL A 113 20.18 7.01 0.78
CA VAL A 113 20.20 5.61 1.24
C VAL A 113 20.84 4.75 0.16
N THR A 114 21.68 3.80 0.57
CA THR A 114 22.31 2.83 -0.32
C THR A 114 21.59 1.48 -0.18
N VAL A 115 21.14 0.92 -1.30
CA VAL A 115 20.45 -0.36 -1.32
C VAL A 115 21.12 -1.34 -2.28
N PRO A 116 20.94 -2.65 -2.11
CA PRO A 116 21.44 -3.66 -3.05
C PRO A 116 20.94 -3.44 -4.48
N GLU A 117 21.76 -3.82 -5.46
CA GLU A 117 21.35 -3.81 -6.86
C GLU A 117 20.13 -4.73 -7.05
N GLY A 118 19.19 -4.31 -7.89
CA GLY A 118 17.96 -5.08 -8.14
C GLY A 118 16.88 -4.93 -7.06
N THR A 119 17.07 -4.06 -6.04
CA THR A 119 16.02 -3.75 -5.06
C THR A 119 14.73 -3.34 -5.76
N LYS A 120 13.63 -4.07 -5.46
CA LYS A 120 12.34 -3.88 -6.11
C LYS A 120 11.49 -2.83 -5.42
N ILE A 121 11.42 -2.88 -4.10
CA ILE A 121 10.56 -2.02 -3.27
C ILE A 121 11.33 -1.60 -2.02
N LEU A 122 11.17 -0.35 -1.59
CA LEU A 122 11.61 0.13 -0.28
C LEU A 122 10.46 -0.02 0.71
N ILE A 123 10.66 -0.72 1.81
CA ILE A 123 9.63 -0.96 2.82
C ILE A 123 10.01 -0.25 4.11
N GLY A 124 9.15 0.66 4.57
CA GLY A 124 9.22 1.27 5.89
C GLY A 124 8.28 0.55 6.84
N GLU A 125 8.81 0.01 7.95
CA GLU A 125 8.00 -0.46 9.06
C GLU A 125 7.59 0.75 9.89
N VAL A 126 6.30 1.05 9.94
CA VAL A 126 5.74 2.23 10.61
C VAL A 126 4.53 1.87 11.44
N GLU A 127 4.23 2.67 12.46
CA GLU A 127 3.14 2.38 13.41
C GLU A 127 1.90 3.24 13.14
N SER A 128 2.10 4.53 12.86
CA SER A 128 0.99 5.46 12.66
C SER A 128 0.40 5.34 11.27
N VAL A 129 -0.91 5.29 11.21
CA VAL A 129 -1.72 5.34 9.98
C VAL A 129 -2.29 6.74 9.70
N ASP A 130 -1.96 7.73 10.54
CA ASP A 130 -2.44 9.10 10.38
C ASP A 130 -1.60 9.88 9.34
N LEU A 131 -2.18 10.90 8.74
CA LEU A 131 -1.49 11.76 7.74
C LEU A 131 -0.29 12.56 8.29
N SER A 132 -0.02 12.50 9.58
CA SER A 132 1.25 12.99 10.16
C SER A 132 2.44 12.07 9.87
N GLU A 133 2.18 10.83 9.40
CA GLU A 133 3.18 9.87 8.95
C GLU A 133 3.22 9.88 7.41
N GLU A 134 4.34 10.28 6.83
CA GLU A 134 4.49 10.41 5.37
C GLU A 134 4.34 9.06 4.65
N PHE A 135 4.71 7.94 5.28
CA PHE A 135 4.47 6.61 4.73
C PHE A 135 2.99 6.24 4.64
N ALA A 136 2.11 6.90 5.40
CA ALA A 136 0.66 6.69 5.30
C ALA A 136 0.02 7.34 4.07
N HIS A 137 0.74 8.20 3.35
CA HIS A 137 0.23 8.86 2.14
C HIS A 137 0.34 7.98 0.88
N GLU A 138 -0.38 8.38 -0.18
CA GLU A 138 -0.15 7.87 -1.53
C GLU A 138 1.24 8.27 -2.01
N LYS A 139 2.00 7.31 -2.57
CA LYS A 139 3.40 7.52 -2.94
C LYS A 139 3.67 7.41 -4.44
N LEU A 140 2.79 6.75 -5.20
CA LEU A 140 2.89 6.53 -6.65
C LEU A 140 4.29 6.07 -7.10
N SER A 141 4.89 5.18 -6.32
CA SER A 141 6.28 4.75 -6.46
C SER A 141 6.50 3.42 -5.72
N PRO A 142 7.60 2.69 -5.94
CA PRO A 142 7.90 1.44 -5.24
C PRO A 142 8.40 1.70 -3.79
N VAL A 143 7.64 2.48 -3.05
CA VAL A 143 7.77 2.68 -1.60
C VAL A 143 6.51 2.18 -0.92
N LEU A 144 6.62 1.33 0.08
CA LEU A 144 5.53 0.66 0.76
C LEU A 144 5.63 0.87 2.27
N ALA A 145 4.50 1.19 2.91
CA ALA A 145 4.38 1.14 4.36
C ALA A 145 4.03 -0.29 4.80
N MET A 146 4.64 -0.78 5.87
CA MET A 146 4.26 -2.05 6.47
C MET A 146 3.88 -1.85 7.93
N TYR A 147 2.67 -2.27 8.27
CA TYR A 147 2.06 -2.14 9.59
C TYR A 147 1.86 -3.50 10.22
N ARG A 148 2.12 -3.60 11.53
CA ARG A 148 1.76 -4.76 12.33
C ARG A 148 0.37 -4.55 12.92
N ALA A 149 -0.51 -5.54 12.81
CA ALA A 149 -1.84 -5.55 13.42
C ALA A 149 -1.94 -6.70 14.44
N LYS A 150 -2.42 -6.40 15.64
CA LYS A 150 -2.56 -7.40 16.72
C LYS A 150 -3.58 -8.48 16.39
N ASP A 151 -4.63 -8.13 15.67
CA ASP A 151 -5.74 -8.99 15.24
C ASP A 151 -6.44 -8.40 14.01
N ILE A 152 -7.41 -9.12 13.47
CA ILE A 152 -8.14 -8.70 12.25
C ILE A 152 -8.93 -7.40 12.45
N GLN A 153 -9.43 -7.13 13.66
CA GLN A 153 -10.19 -5.91 13.95
C GLN A 153 -9.28 -4.67 13.96
N ASP A 154 -8.07 -4.82 14.48
CA ASP A 154 -7.03 -3.79 14.42
C ASP A 154 -6.60 -3.56 12.96
N ALA A 155 -6.46 -4.62 12.16
CA ALA A 155 -6.15 -4.50 10.74
C ALA A 155 -7.24 -3.76 9.97
N PHE A 156 -8.51 -4.07 10.21
CA PHE A 156 -9.63 -3.35 9.60
C PHE A 156 -9.65 -1.88 9.99
N THR A 157 -9.44 -1.58 11.28
CA THR A 157 -9.41 -0.20 11.79
C THR A 157 -8.29 0.61 11.12
N LYS A 158 -7.09 0.04 10.98
CA LYS A 158 -5.97 0.68 10.28
C LYS A 158 -6.30 0.91 8.80
N ALA A 159 -6.88 -0.09 8.12
CA ALA A 159 -7.27 0.03 6.71
C ALA A 159 -8.33 1.10 6.50
N GLU A 160 -9.38 1.14 7.34
CA GLU A 160 -10.42 2.18 7.30
C GLU A 160 -9.84 3.59 7.47
N ARG A 161 -8.87 3.75 8.38
CA ARG A 161 -8.22 5.04 8.61
C ARG A 161 -7.42 5.48 7.39
N LEU A 162 -6.61 4.60 6.80
CA LEU A 162 -5.86 4.87 5.58
C LEU A 162 -6.77 5.24 4.40
N ILE A 163 -7.91 4.54 4.26
CA ILE A 163 -8.91 4.83 3.22
C ILE A 163 -9.57 6.20 3.47
N ALA A 164 -9.96 6.49 4.72
CA ALA A 164 -10.60 7.76 5.05
C ALA A 164 -9.69 8.97 4.79
N ASP A 165 -8.43 8.86 5.16
CA ASP A 165 -7.44 9.92 5.00
C ASP A 165 -6.96 10.10 3.55
N GLY A 166 -6.87 9.00 2.78
CA GLY A 166 -6.60 9.04 1.34
C GLY A 166 -7.79 9.46 0.48
N GLY A 167 -8.99 9.46 1.06
CA GLY A 167 -10.26 9.70 0.39
C GLY A 167 -10.97 8.41 -0.05
N TYR A 168 -12.28 8.38 0.23
CA TYR A 168 -13.13 7.22 -0.04
C TYR A 168 -13.25 6.89 -1.53
N GLY A 169 -13.62 5.64 -1.81
CA GLY A 169 -14.12 5.21 -3.11
C GLY A 169 -13.09 4.59 -4.04
N HIS A 170 -11.83 4.37 -3.63
CA HIS A 170 -10.81 3.83 -4.53
C HIS A 170 -10.70 2.31 -4.48
N THR A 171 -9.70 1.73 -3.83
CA THR A 171 -9.37 0.30 -3.84
C THR A 171 -8.93 -0.16 -2.45
N SER A 172 -9.27 -1.40 -2.11
CA SER A 172 -8.74 -2.13 -0.95
C SER A 172 -8.56 -3.60 -1.29
N SER A 173 -7.63 -4.28 -0.64
CA SER A 173 -7.40 -5.71 -0.85
C SER A 173 -7.18 -6.47 0.46
N ILE A 174 -7.50 -7.75 0.44
CA ILE A 174 -7.28 -8.68 1.54
C ILE A 174 -6.80 -10.03 0.99
N TYR A 175 -5.85 -10.62 1.70
CA TYR A 175 -5.35 -11.97 1.46
C TYR A 175 -5.71 -12.84 2.67
N LEU A 176 -6.49 -13.89 2.43
CA LEU A 176 -6.99 -14.83 3.45
C LEU A 176 -7.45 -16.14 2.81
N ASN A 177 -7.75 -17.13 3.63
CA ASN A 177 -8.44 -18.33 3.15
C ASN A 177 -9.94 -18.05 3.02
N GLU A 178 -10.43 -17.86 1.78
CA GLU A 178 -11.82 -17.50 1.48
C GLU A 178 -12.85 -18.53 1.95
N VAL A 179 -12.44 -19.79 2.09
CA VAL A 179 -13.34 -20.88 2.48
C VAL A 179 -13.54 -20.90 3.98
N THR A 180 -12.46 -20.79 4.76
CA THR A 180 -12.53 -20.89 6.22
C THR A 180 -12.87 -19.55 6.88
N GLU A 181 -12.53 -18.42 6.24
CA GLU A 181 -12.64 -17.07 6.80
C GLU A 181 -13.75 -16.24 6.18
N ARG A 182 -14.84 -16.88 5.73
CA ARG A 182 -15.95 -16.19 5.08
C ARG A 182 -16.51 -15.02 5.89
N ALA A 183 -16.63 -15.17 7.20
CA ALA A 183 -17.12 -14.10 8.07
C ALA A 183 -16.20 -12.87 8.08
N LYS A 184 -14.86 -13.07 8.10
CA LYS A 184 -13.90 -11.95 8.00
C LYS A 184 -14.00 -11.27 6.63
N LEU A 185 -14.19 -12.04 5.57
CA LEU A 185 -14.33 -11.50 4.22
C LEU A 185 -15.61 -10.66 4.10
N ASP A 186 -16.74 -11.16 4.58
CA ASP A 186 -18.02 -10.44 4.55
C ASP A 186 -17.93 -9.13 5.38
N GLU A 187 -17.27 -9.17 6.53
CA GLU A 187 -17.02 -7.99 7.34
C GLU A 187 -16.11 -6.99 6.61
N PHE A 188 -14.99 -7.45 6.01
CA PHE A 188 -14.11 -6.60 5.20
C PHE A 188 -14.88 -5.89 4.09
N GLN A 189 -15.67 -6.62 3.31
CA GLN A 189 -16.47 -6.06 2.23
C GLN A 189 -17.49 -5.01 2.70
N SER A 190 -18.06 -5.19 3.89
CA SER A 190 -19.04 -4.25 4.45
C SER A 190 -18.41 -2.98 5.01
N ARG A 191 -17.17 -3.07 5.51
CA ARG A 191 -16.46 -1.96 6.18
C ARG A 191 -15.67 -1.08 5.22
N MET A 192 -15.06 -1.67 4.19
CA MET A 192 -14.18 -0.92 3.28
C MET A 192 -14.99 -0.05 2.32
N LYS A 193 -14.90 1.27 2.50
CA LYS A 193 -15.61 2.25 1.67
C LYS A 193 -14.84 2.52 0.37
N THR A 194 -14.66 1.45 -0.43
CA THR A 194 -13.95 1.46 -1.71
C THR A 194 -14.82 0.88 -2.82
N CYS A 195 -14.65 1.32 -4.04
CA CYS A 195 -15.40 0.81 -5.18
C CYS A 195 -14.85 -0.54 -5.68
N ARG A 196 -13.59 -0.83 -5.35
CA ARG A 196 -12.93 -2.11 -5.67
C ARG A 196 -12.47 -2.77 -4.39
N VAL A 197 -13.00 -3.95 -4.14
CA VAL A 197 -12.60 -4.82 -3.04
C VAL A 197 -12.03 -6.08 -3.66
N LEU A 198 -10.74 -6.32 -3.48
CA LEU A 198 -10.01 -7.41 -4.10
C LEU A 198 -9.62 -8.46 -3.06
N VAL A 199 -9.75 -9.72 -3.43
CA VAL A 199 -9.43 -10.86 -2.57
C VAL A 199 -8.39 -11.71 -3.26
N ASN A 200 -7.29 -12.00 -2.58
CA ASN A 200 -6.19 -12.84 -3.09
C ASN A 200 -5.70 -12.45 -4.50
N THR A 201 -5.76 -11.16 -4.82
CA THR A 201 -5.50 -10.64 -6.17
C THR A 201 -4.63 -9.38 -6.11
N PRO A 202 -3.64 -9.20 -7.00
CA PRO A 202 -2.85 -7.98 -7.10
C PRO A 202 -3.73 -6.76 -7.34
N SER A 203 -3.60 -5.70 -6.53
CA SER A 203 -4.50 -4.54 -6.61
C SER A 203 -4.39 -3.76 -7.93
N SER A 204 -3.21 -3.76 -8.57
CA SER A 204 -3.01 -3.14 -9.88
C SER A 204 -3.91 -3.76 -10.97
N GLN A 205 -4.20 -5.06 -10.90
CA GLN A 205 -5.11 -5.73 -11.84
C GLN A 205 -6.54 -5.18 -11.75
N GLY A 206 -7.01 -4.84 -10.56
CA GLY A 206 -8.29 -4.15 -10.39
C GLY A 206 -8.34 -2.76 -11.04
N GLY A 207 -7.20 -2.17 -11.36
CA GLY A 207 -7.07 -0.88 -12.05
C GLY A 207 -7.07 -0.95 -13.57
N ILE A 208 -6.80 -2.11 -14.13
CA ILE A 208 -6.70 -2.31 -15.59
C ILE A 208 -7.86 -3.14 -16.18
N GLY A 209 -8.76 -3.64 -15.36
CA GLY A 209 -9.97 -4.37 -15.75
C GLY A 209 -9.83 -5.88 -15.69
#